data_f70965b34908fc02124c8867f7de4822
#
_entry.id   f70965b34908fc02124c8867f7de4822
#
_cell.length_a   1.000
_cell.length_b   1.000
_cell.length_c   1.000
_cell.angle_alpha   90.00
_cell.angle_beta   90.00
_cell.angle_gamma   90.00
#
_symmetry.space_group_name_H-M   'P 1'
#
loop_
_entity.id
_entity.type
_entity.pdbx_description
1 polymer ?
#
loop_
_entity_poly.entity_id
_entity_poly.type
_entity_poly.pdbx_seq_one_letter_code
_entity_poly.pdbx_strand_id
1 'polypeptide(L)'
;MKPVWLTVDTDDLRHVPKSQGHPTRSRGISQQGTSKQMLEAMRSFDTWLDKTQVSLTMFVIADQIDDPVFAQWLKGLLARHPQITVGCHGLTHKCWSAFPEDQDGLLAALVEADIKLHQFAGKAWRPWFRAPAGYIAPWMAPVIAKAGFELDSSVNPSWLVRRKAGPWRDWNAVQSALKDSGLVSRPWLCRLSLPTCGPALSIPFLAWNARRAWKRLGPFVNPYEAEDTVYWQLLDHGRKKGLWKPPLMLD
;
A
#
# COMPACT_ATOMS: atom_id res chain seq x y z
N MET A 1 14.85 -0.90 19.90
CA MET A 1 13.79 -0.46 18.94
C MET A 1 13.85 -1.41 17.76
N LYS A 2 12.71 -1.70 17.13
CA LYS A 2 12.64 -2.67 16.03
C LYS A 2 12.83 -1.97 14.68
N PRO A 3 13.67 -2.48 13.77
CA PRO A 3 13.77 -1.94 12.43
C PRO A 3 12.42 -1.98 11.72
N VAL A 4 12.05 -0.90 11.02
CA VAL A 4 10.75 -0.77 10.38
C VAL A 4 10.86 -0.31 8.92
N TRP A 5 10.06 -0.91 8.06
CA TRP A 5 9.87 -0.47 6.70
C TRP A 5 8.67 0.46 6.60
N LEU A 6 8.93 1.70 6.16
CA LEU A 6 7.89 2.69 5.93
C LEU A 6 7.31 2.55 4.53
N THR A 7 5.99 2.57 4.41
CA THR A 7 5.31 2.45 3.14
C THR A 7 4.11 3.37 3.02
N VAL A 8 3.85 3.88 1.81
CA VAL A 8 2.74 4.77 1.50
C VAL A 8 1.96 4.24 0.30
N ASP A 9 0.66 4.08 0.43
CA ASP A 9 -0.22 3.73 -0.68
C ASP A 9 -0.74 5.01 -1.32
N THR A 10 -0.78 5.06 -2.66
CA THR A 10 -1.10 6.28 -3.41
C THR A 10 -2.55 6.41 -3.81
N ASP A 11 -3.45 5.65 -3.20
CA ASP A 11 -4.90 5.69 -3.50
C ASP A 11 -5.46 7.10 -3.48
N ASP A 12 -6.15 7.48 -4.55
CA ASP A 12 -6.98 8.67 -4.62
C ASP A 12 -8.47 8.32 -4.42
N LEU A 13 -9.34 9.30 -4.34
CA LEU A 13 -10.78 9.12 -4.14
C LEU A 13 -11.43 8.25 -5.22
N ARG A 14 -10.92 8.28 -6.46
CA ARG A 14 -11.38 7.42 -7.55
C ARG A 14 -11.07 5.93 -7.35
N HIS A 15 -10.11 5.61 -6.48
CA HIS A 15 -9.69 4.25 -6.16
C HIS A 15 -10.47 3.63 -5.01
N VAL A 16 -11.59 4.25 -4.61
CA VAL A 16 -12.50 3.65 -3.62
C VAL A 16 -12.95 2.27 -4.12
N PRO A 17 -12.93 1.23 -3.27
CA PRO A 17 -13.15 -0.16 -3.68
C PRO A 17 -14.36 -0.40 -4.56
N LYS A 18 -15.48 0.29 -4.33
CA LYS A 18 -16.68 0.14 -5.17
C LYS A 18 -16.49 0.71 -6.57
N SER A 19 -15.81 1.84 -6.73
CA SER A 19 -15.52 2.43 -8.04
C SER A 19 -14.64 1.50 -8.88
N GLN A 20 -13.85 0.68 -8.24
CA GLN A 20 -12.99 -0.33 -8.86
C GLN A 20 -13.63 -1.73 -8.87
N GLY A 21 -14.94 -1.81 -8.70
CA GLY A 21 -15.71 -3.04 -8.82
C GLY A 21 -15.76 -3.94 -7.60
N HIS A 22 -15.37 -3.47 -6.39
CA HIS A 22 -15.50 -4.30 -5.19
C HIS A 22 -16.98 -4.57 -4.84
N PRO A 23 -17.43 -5.84 -4.76
CA PRO A 23 -18.85 -6.18 -4.69
C PRO A 23 -19.51 -5.75 -3.37
N THR A 24 -18.75 -5.63 -2.28
CA THR A 24 -19.30 -5.45 -0.93
C THR A 24 -19.06 -4.06 -0.34
N ARG A 25 -18.33 -3.17 -1.03
CA ARG A 25 -17.98 -1.86 -0.50
C ARG A 25 -18.56 -0.73 -1.30
N SER A 26 -19.16 0.19 -0.56
CA SER A 26 -20.05 1.21 -1.06
C SER A 26 -19.38 2.52 -1.45
N ARG A 27 -20.09 3.26 -2.27
CA ARG A 27 -19.94 4.60 -2.81
C ARG A 27 -18.83 4.73 -3.84
N GLY A 28 -19.21 4.52 -5.11
CA GLY A 28 -18.45 5.00 -6.24
C GLY A 28 -18.42 6.53 -6.23
N ILE A 29 -17.26 7.11 -6.38
CA ILE A 29 -17.06 8.50 -6.73
C ILE A 29 -16.64 8.48 -8.19
N SER A 30 -17.49 9.00 -9.08
CA SER A 30 -17.08 9.24 -10.45
C SER A 30 -16.21 10.49 -10.47
N GLN A 31 -14.91 10.29 -10.43
CA GLN A 31 -13.93 11.37 -10.56
C GLN A 31 -12.87 10.95 -11.57
N GLN A 32 -12.65 11.82 -12.55
CA GLN A 32 -11.53 11.69 -13.48
C GLN A 32 -10.35 12.55 -12.98
N GLY A 33 -9.14 12.02 -13.15
CA GLY A 33 -7.91 12.71 -12.79
C GLY A 33 -7.64 12.81 -11.26
N THR A 34 -6.59 13.52 -10.93
CA THR A 34 -6.13 13.74 -9.55
C THR A 34 -7.12 14.63 -8.78
N SER A 35 -7.60 14.15 -7.63
CA SER A 35 -8.55 14.89 -6.80
C SER A 35 -7.93 16.13 -6.14
N LYS A 36 -8.77 17.12 -5.80
CA LYS A 36 -8.31 18.29 -5.01
C LYS A 36 -7.68 17.86 -3.68
N GLN A 37 -8.26 16.85 -3.04
CA GLN A 37 -7.72 16.30 -1.78
C GLN A 37 -6.34 15.65 -2.00
N MET A 38 -6.14 14.96 -3.12
CA MET A 38 -4.83 14.40 -3.47
C MET A 38 -3.81 15.50 -3.75
N LEU A 39 -4.18 16.59 -4.43
CA LEU A 39 -3.28 17.74 -4.63
C LEU A 39 -2.83 18.37 -3.32
N GLU A 40 -3.73 18.51 -2.35
CA GLU A 40 -3.38 19.00 -1.01
C GLU A 40 -2.48 17.99 -0.28
N ALA A 41 -2.77 16.70 -0.41
CA ALA A 41 -1.98 15.64 0.18
C ALA A 41 -0.55 15.60 -0.37
N MET A 42 -0.38 15.72 -1.69
CA MET A 42 0.92 15.75 -2.36
C MET A 42 1.78 16.92 -1.83
N ARG A 43 1.23 18.13 -1.72
CA ARG A 43 1.95 19.29 -1.18
C ARG A 43 2.35 19.10 0.29
N SER A 44 1.44 18.57 1.11
CA SER A 44 1.71 18.29 2.52
C SER A 44 2.75 17.18 2.69
N PHE A 45 2.72 16.18 1.82
CA PHE A 45 3.69 15.09 1.80
C PHE A 45 5.09 15.59 1.43
N ASP A 46 5.21 16.42 0.38
CA ASP A 46 6.47 17.06 0.01
C ASP A 46 7.08 17.82 1.20
N THR A 47 6.27 18.68 1.83
CA THR A 47 6.73 19.48 2.98
C THR A 47 7.18 18.61 4.16
N TRP A 48 6.48 17.50 4.40
CA TRP A 48 6.84 16.57 5.47
C TRP A 48 8.13 15.80 5.11
N LEU A 49 8.25 15.34 3.88
CA LEU A 49 9.40 14.58 3.43
C LEU A 49 10.68 15.43 3.38
N ASP A 50 10.56 16.69 2.92
CA ASP A 50 11.68 17.66 2.94
C ASP A 50 12.25 17.88 4.34
N LYS A 51 11.40 17.82 5.38
CA LYS A 51 11.82 17.97 6.77
C LYS A 51 12.41 16.69 7.37
N THR A 52 11.85 15.54 7.04
CA THR A 52 12.17 14.28 7.71
C THR A 52 13.24 13.46 7.01
N GLN A 53 13.37 13.62 5.68
CA GLN A 53 14.34 12.90 4.84
C GLN A 53 14.34 11.36 5.04
N VAL A 54 13.19 10.80 5.40
CA VAL A 54 13.07 9.36 5.66
C VAL A 54 13.08 8.54 4.38
N SER A 55 13.64 7.33 4.46
CA SER A 55 13.49 6.32 3.41
C SER A 55 12.14 5.65 3.51
N LEU A 56 11.43 5.54 2.39
CA LEU A 56 10.15 4.83 2.32
C LEU A 56 9.88 4.25 0.93
N THR A 57 8.91 3.36 0.84
CA THR A 57 8.40 2.85 -0.44
C THR A 57 7.00 3.40 -0.71
N MET A 58 6.80 3.92 -1.90
CA MET A 58 5.47 4.27 -2.40
C MET A 58 4.91 3.11 -3.22
N PHE A 59 3.79 2.56 -2.80
CA PHE A 59 3.03 1.58 -3.59
C PHE A 59 2.09 2.33 -4.52
N VAL A 60 2.45 2.37 -5.79
CA VAL A 60 1.80 3.17 -6.82
C VAL A 60 0.85 2.30 -7.64
N ILE A 61 -0.36 2.79 -7.88
CA ILE A 61 -1.31 2.20 -8.82
C ILE A 61 -0.87 2.62 -10.23
N ALA A 62 -0.62 1.65 -11.11
CA ALA A 62 0.03 1.95 -12.38
C ALA A 62 -0.79 2.85 -13.32
N ASP A 63 -2.13 2.85 -13.22
CA ASP A 63 -2.97 3.77 -14.00
C ASP A 63 -2.88 5.25 -13.55
N GLN A 64 -2.35 5.51 -12.36
CA GLN A 64 -2.16 6.89 -11.88
C GLN A 64 -1.09 7.65 -12.66
N ILE A 65 -0.10 6.94 -13.22
CA ILE A 65 0.94 7.61 -14.01
C ILE A 65 0.45 8.07 -15.40
N ASP A 66 -0.75 7.68 -15.82
CA ASP A 66 -1.40 8.23 -17.01
C ASP A 66 -1.99 9.63 -16.75
N ASP A 67 -2.17 10.00 -15.48
CA ASP A 67 -2.55 11.35 -15.08
C ASP A 67 -1.30 12.25 -15.05
N PRO A 68 -1.19 13.24 -15.95
CA PRO A 68 0.01 14.07 -16.06
C PRO A 68 0.32 14.84 -14.77
N VAL A 69 -0.69 15.18 -13.97
CA VAL A 69 -0.49 15.92 -12.70
C VAL A 69 0.20 15.04 -11.69
N PHE A 70 -0.30 13.82 -11.48
CA PHE A 70 0.31 12.86 -10.57
C PHE A 70 1.69 12.42 -11.07
N ALA A 71 1.80 12.10 -12.37
CA ALA A 71 3.07 11.67 -12.97
C ALA A 71 4.17 12.74 -12.83
N GLN A 72 3.87 14.00 -13.13
CA GLN A 72 4.85 15.09 -13.00
C GLN A 72 5.29 15.28 -11.55
N TRP A 73 4.34 15.23 -10.61
CA TRP A 73 4.63 15.32 -9.18
C TRP A 73 5.55 14.19 -8.73
N LEU A 74 5.21 12.93 -9.06
CA LEU A 74 5.98 11.77 -8.63
C LEU A 74 7.40 11.78 -9.22
N LYS A 75 7.56 12.15 -10.51
CA LYS A 75 8.89 12.34 -11.11
C LYS A 75 9.72 13.38 -10.36
N GLY A 76 9.13 14.53 -10.04
CA GLY A 76 9.78 15.57 -9.27
C GLY A 76 10.18 15.11 -7.86
N LEU A 77 9.30 14.35 -7.19
CA LEU A 77 9.57 13.77 -5.88
C LEU A 77 10.77 12.82 -5.92
N LEU A 78 10.77 11.85 -6.84
CA LEU A 78 11.85 10.87 -6.98
C LEU A 78 13.20 11.52 -7.33
N ALA A 79 13.19 12.62 -8.08
CA ALA A 79 14.40 13.37 -8.40
C ALA A 79 14.99 14.09 -7.18
N ARG A 80 14.14 14.64 -6.29
CA ARG A 80 14.58 15.32 -5.06
C ARG A 80 14.93 14.36 -3.92
N HIS A 81 14.32 13.18 -3.89
CA HIS A 81 14.41 12.22 -2.79
C HIS A 81 14.82 10.83 -3.28
N PRO A 82 16.11 10.61 -3.63
CA PRO A 82 16.59 9.35 -4.19
C PRO A 82 16.46 8.15 -3.24
N GLN A 83 16.20 8.39 -1.94
CA GLN A 83 15.93 7.37 -0.94
C GLN A 83 14.52 6.79 -1.02
N ILE A 84 13.64 7.37 -1.86
CA ILE A 84 12.29 6.85 -2.10
C ILE A 84 12.35 5.74 -3.13
N THR A 85 11.64 4.65 -2.86
CA THR A 85 11.44 3.56 -3.82
C THR A 85 9.98 3.46 -4.24
N VAL A 86 9.73 2.86 -5.39
CA VAL A 86 8.40 2.62 -5.94
C VAL A 86 8.14 1.13 -6.03
N GLY A 87 7.04 0.67 -5.45
CA GLY A 87 6.46 -0.66 -5.60
C GLY A 87 5.12 -0.59 -6.33
N CYS A 88 4.56 -1.76 -6.67
CA CYS A 88 3.31 -1.90 -7.40
C CYS A 88 2.10 -2.01 -6.46
N HIS A 89 1.06 -1.19 -6.69
CA HIS A 89 -0.26 -1.31 -6.05
C HIS A 89 -1.35 -1.78 -7.03
N GLY A 90 -0.96 -2.61 -7.99
CA GLY A 90 -1.79 -3.09 -9.09
C GLY A 90 -1.78 -2.17 -10.32
N LEU A 91 -2.35 -2.66 -11.43
CA LEU A 91 -2.57 -1.86 -12.65
C LEU A 91 -3.64 -0.81 -12.40
N THR A 92 -4.79 -1.27 -11.93
CA THR A 92 -5.89 -0.49 -11.36
C THR A 92 -6.06 -0.90 -9.90
N HIS A 93 -6.91 -0.22 -9.14
CA HIS A 93 -7.17 -0.58 -7.73
C HIS A 93 -8.19 -1.74 -7.59
N LYS A 94 -8.18 -2.71 -8.51
CA LYS A 94 -9.09 -3.87 -8.45
C LYS A 94 -8.71 -4.81 -7.32
N CYS A 95 -9.66 -5.08 -6.42
CA CYS A 95 -9.49 -6.01 -5.31
C CYS A 95 -9.70 -7.46 -5.78
N TRP A 96 -8.72 -8.05 -6.44
CA TRP A 96 -8.83 -9.38 -7.06
C TRP A 96 -9.32 -10.47 -6.13
N SER A 97 -8.92 -10.45 -4.85
CA SER A 97 -9.38 -11.42 -3.84
C SER A 97 -10.90 -11.39 -3.56
N ALA A 98 -11.59 -10.30 -3.95
CA ALA A 98 -13.02 -10.14 -3.75
C ALA A 98 -13.86 -10.72 -4.92
N PHE A 99 -13.22 -11.16 -5.99
CA PHE A 99 -13.85 -11.72 -7.19
C PHE A 99 -13.51 -13.21 -7.34
N PRO A 100 -14.22 -13.93 -8.23
CA PRO A 100 -13.79 -15.27 -8.63
C PRO A 100 -12.35 -15.30 -9.13
N GLU A 101 -11.71 -16.45 -8.97
CA GLU A 101 -10.35 -16.66 -9.44
C GLU A 101 -10.23 -16.41 -10.94
N ASP A 102 -9.27 -15.56 -11.32
CA ASP A 102 -8.92 -15.20 -12.70
C ASP A 102 -7.41 -14.99 -12.77
N GLN A 103 -6.69 -16.10 -12.90
CA GLN A 103 -5.21 -16.10 -12.89
C GLN A 103 -4.63 -15.38 -14.11
N ASP A 104 -5.21 -15.58 -15.29
CA ASP A 104 -4.72 -14.97 -16.53
C ASP A 104 -4.97 -13.47 -16.55
N GLY A 105 -6.14 -13.04 -16.11
CA GLY A 105 -6.45 -11.60 -15.98
C GLY A 105 -5.57 -10.90 -14.96
N LEU A 106 -5.29 -11.54 -13.81
CA LEU A 106 -4.36 -11.01 -12.82
C LEU A 106 -2.94 -10.93 -13.38
N LEU A 107 -2.46 -11.99 -14.02
CA LEU A 107 -1.11 -12.02 -14.60
C LEU A 107 -0.92 -10.92 -15.64
N ALA A 108 -1.86 -10.77 -16.58
CA ALA A 108 -1.81 -9.72 -17.59
C ALA A 108 -1.76 -8.33 -16.96
N ALA A 109 -2.61 -8.06 -15.95
CA ALA A 109 -2.64 -6.78 -15.25
C ALA A 109 -1.33 -6.50 -14.49
N LEU A 110 -0.73 -7.52 -13.87
CA LEU A 110 0.51 -7.35 -13.11
C LEU A 110 1.73 -7.12 -14.03
N VAL A 111 1.81 -7.83 -15.14
CA VAL A 111 2.87 -7.63 -16.15
C VAL A 111 2.79 -6.23 -16.76
N GLU A 112 1.59 -5.76 -17.12
CA GLU A 112 1.41 -4.41 -17.62
C GLU A 112 1.80 -3.36 -16.55
N ALA A 113 1.40 -3.56 -15.29
CA ALA A 113 1.75 -2.66 -14.19
C ALA A 113 3.26 -2.60 -13.96
N ASP A 114 3.95 -3.74 -13.99
CA ASP A 114 5.41 -3.82 -13.86
C ASP A 114 6.11 -3.03 -14.95
N ILE A 115 5.77 -3.27 -16.22
CA ILE A 115 6.36 -2.58 -17.36
C ILE A 115 6.17 -1.06 -17.22
N LYS A 116 4.95 -0.60 -16.95
CA LYS A 116 4.63 0.83 -16.80
C LYS A 116 5.42 1.48 -15.67
N LEU A 117 5.39 0.88 -14.48
CA LEU A 117 6.04 1.45 -13.30
C LEU A 117 7.56 1.39 -13.39
N HIS A 118 8.12 0.31 -13.94
CA HIS A 118 9.55 0.19 -14.18
C HIS A 118 10.06 1.25 -15.16
N GLN A 119 9.38 1.43 -16.30
CA GLN A 119 9.73 2.47 -17.28
C GLN A 119 9.60 3.88 -16.69
N PHE A 120 8.61 4.10 -15.84
CA PHE A 120 8.37 5.39 -15.23
C PHE A 120 9.37 5.74 -14.12
N ALA A 121 9.58 4.83 -13.17
CA ALA A 121 10.36 5.07 -11.95
C ALA A 121 11.87 4.75 -12.10
N GLY A 122 12.25 4.00 -13.13
CA GLY A 122 13.65 3.65 -13.42
C GLY A 122 14.38 3.08 -12.21
N LYS A 123 15.43 3.74 -11.74
CA LYS A 123 16.26 3.28 -10.61
C LYS A 123 15.50 3.20 -9.27
N ALA A 124 14.38 3.88 -9.13
CA ALA A 124 13.56 3.84 -7.93
C ALA A 124 12.63 2.63 -7.91
N TRP A 125 12.37 1.98 -9.04
CA TRP A 125 11.50 0.80 -9.14
C TRP A 125 12.05 -0.39 -8.34
N ARG A 126 11.10 -1.09 -7.69
CA ARG A 126 11.37 -2.37 -7.01
C ARG A 126 10.23 -3.34 -7.30
N PRO A 127 10.51 -4.64 -7.58
CA PRO A 127 9.51 -5.67 -7.84
C PRO A 127 8.80 -6.11 -6.54
N TRP A 128 8.25 -5.14 -5.84
CA TRP A 128 7.51 -5.33 -4.60
C TRP A 128 6.03 -5.03 -4.83
N PHE A 129 5.19 -5.93 -4.37
CA PHE A 129 3.75 -5.85 -4.60
C PHE A 129 2.97 -5.60 -3.31
N ARG A 130 1.90 -4.84 -3.45
CA ARG A 130 0.84 -4.71 -2.45
C ARG A 130 -0.51 -4.71 -3.14
N ALA A 131 -1.38 -5.67 -2.76
CA ALA A 131 -2.71 -5.76 -3.35
C ALA A 131 -3.62 -4.60 -2.91
N PRO A 132 -4.43 -4.06 -3.82
CA PRO A 132 -5.55 -3.19 -3.49
C PRO A 132 -6.41 -3.77 -2.36
N ALA A 133 -6.84 -2.93 -1.41
CA ALA A 133 -7.52 -3.30 -0.18
C ALA A 133 -6.69 -4.12 0.82
N GLY A 134 -5.45 -4.40 0.55
CA GLY A 134 -4.48 -4.98 1.49
C GLY A 134 -4.64 -6.46 1.78
N TYR A 135 -5.30 -7.24 0.92
CA TYR A 135 -5.43 -8.69 1.10
C TYR A 135 -5.33 -9.44 -0.22
N ILE A 136 -4.66 -10.59 -0.22
CA ILE A 136 -4.60 -11.52 -1.34
C ILE A 136 -5.27 -12.85 -1.01
N ALA A 137 -5.77 -13.54 -2.04
CA ALA A 137 -6.19 -14.93 -1.95
C ALA A 137 -4.98 -15.87 -2.17
N PRO A 138 -5.01 -17.11 -1.66
CA PRO A 138 -3.90 -18.06 -1.87
C PRO A 138 -3.52 -18.26 -3.34
N TRP A 139 -4.51 -18.33 -4.25
CA TRP A 139 -4.30 -18.51 -5.69
C TRP A 139 -3.54 -17.33 -6.35
N MET A 140 -3.53 -16.16 -5.73
CA MET A 140 -2.85 -14.99 -6.28
C MET A 140 -1.32 -15.07 -6.09
N ALA A 141 -0.83 -15.74 -5.05
CA ALA A 141 0.60 -15.78 -4.74
C ALA A 141 1.46 -16.34 -5.89
N PRO A 142 1.16 -17.52 -6.50
CA PRO A 142 1.93 -18.02 -7.63
C PRO A 142 1.84 -17.11 -8.87
N VAL A 143 0.73 -16.40 -9.05
CA VAL A 143 0.57 -15.45 -10.16
C VAL A 143 1.43 -14.22 -9.96
N ILE A 144 1.50 -13.69 -8.73
CA ILE A 144 2.35 -12.55 -8.36
C ILE A 144 3.83 -12.90 -8.60
N ALA A 145 4.27 -14.08 -8.15
CA ALA A 145 5.63 -14.56 -8.38
C ALA A 145 5.92 -14.75 -9.89
N LYS A 146 4.97 -15.35 -10.64
CA LYS A 146 5.09 -15.54 -12.09
C LYS A 146 5.19 -14.21 -12.84
N ALA A 147 4.57 -13.16 -12.34
CA ALA A 147 4.68 -11.80 -12.90
C ALA A 147 6.02 -11.12 -12.58
N GLY A 148 6.93 -11.76 -11.83
CA GLY A 148 8.27 -11.25 -11.54
C GLY A 148 8.40 -10.47 -10.24
N PHE A 149 7.36 -10.42 -9.40
CA PHE A 149 7.46 -9.81 -8.08
C PHE A 149 8.18 -10.74 -7.09
N GLU A 150 8.94 -10.14 -6.20
CA GLU A 150 9.78 -10.86 -5.21
C GLU A 150 9.21 -10.77 -3.79
N LEU A 151 8.38 -9.75 -3.53
CA LEU A 151 7.88 -9.44 -2.20
C LEU A 151 6.41 -9.06 -2.24
N ASP A 152 5.65 -9.58 -1.27
CA ASP A 152 4.27 -9.19 -1.00
C ASP A 152 4.13 -8.50 0.36
N SER A 153 3.52 -7.32 0.36
CA SER A 153 3.16 -6.56 1.56
C SER A 153 1.65 -6.36 1.72
N SER A 154 0.86 -7.26 1.11
CA SER A 154 -0.60 -7.13 1.09
C SER A 154 -1.25 -7.56 2.39
N VAL A 155 -0.66 -8.54 3.02
CA VAL A 155 -1.34 -9.37 4.02
C VAL A 155 -1.24 -8.74 5.41
N ASN A 156 -2.39 -8.50 6.01
CA ASN A 156 -2.48 -7.99 7.35
C ASN A 156 -3.04 -9.08 8.29
N PRO A 157 -2.32 -9.47 9.34
CA PRO A 157 -2.74 -10.52 10.28
C PRO A 157 -3.92 -10.12 11.17
N SER A 158 -4.36 -8.85 11.12
CA SER A 158 -5.50 -8.38 11.90
C SER A 158 -6.80 -9.09 11.50
N TRP A 159 -7.55 -9.56 12.48
CA TRP A 159 -8.85 -10.19 12.24
C TRP A 159 -9.86 -9.27 11.53
N LEU A 160 -9.76 -7.96 11.71
CA LEU A 160 -10.59 -6.99 11.00
C LEU A 160 -10.35 -6.98 9.50
N VAL A 161 -9.08 -7.10 9.09
CA VAL A 161 -8.74 -7.18 7.67
C VAL A 161 -9.12 -8.55 7.09
N ARG A 162 -8.88 -9.63 7.83
CA ARG A 162 -9.33 -10.98 7.41
C ARG A 162 -10.83 -11.06 7.16
N ARG A 163 -11.64 -10.32 7.91
CA ARG A 163 -13.09 -10.21 7.63
C ARG A 163 -13.42 -9.62 6.27
N LYS A 164 -12.53 -8.81 5.72
CA LYS A 164 -12.71 -8.18 4.41
C LYS A 164 -12.26 -9.05 3.24
N ALA A 165 -11.56 -10.12 3.52
CA ALA A 165 -11.00 -11.04 2.52
C ALA A 165 -12.05 -11.96 1.87
N GLY A 166 -13.32 -11.85 2.23
CA GLY A 166 -14.36 -12.69 1.68
C GLY A 166 -14.16 -14.19 2.01
N PRO A 167 -14.22 -15.10 1.04
CA PRO A 167 -14.02 -16.53 1.25
C PRO A 167 -12.59 -16.89 1.63
N TRP A 168 -11.59 -16.04 1.34
CA TRP A 168 -10.17 -16.30 1.50
C TRP A 168 -9.62 -15.87 2.88
N ARG A 169 -10.34 -16.20 3.95
CA ARG A 169 -9.99 -15.74 5.31
C ARG A 169 -8.91 -16.56 5.99
N ASP A 170 -8.53 -17.69 5.44
CA ASP A 170 -7.51 -18.54 6.02
C ASP A 170 -6.12 -17.92 5.82
N TRP A 171 -5.64 -17.32 6.90
CA TRP A 171 -4.32 -16.71 6.94
C TRP A 171 -3.19 -17.72 6.71
N ASN A 172 -3.31 -18.93 7.24
CA ASN A 172 -2.27 -19.94 7.10
C ASN A 172 -2.14 -20.39 5.65
N ALA A 173 -3.27 -20.58 4.96
CA ALA A 173 -3.27 -20.91 3.53
C ALA A 173 -2.58 -19.82 2.69
N VAL A 174 -2.84 -18.53 3.01
CA VAL A 174 -2.17 -17.41 2.33
C VAL A 174 -0.67 -17.41 2.61
N GLN A 175 -0.25 -17.61 3.86
CA GLN A 175 1.18 -17.65 4.22
C GLN A 175 1.90 -18.83 3.56
N SER A 176 1.28 -20.01 3.50
CA SER A 176 1.82 -21.15 2.77
C SER A 176 1.97 -20.84 1.29
N ALA A 177 0.94 -20.30 0.65
CA ALA A 177 0.99 -19.97 -0.77
C ALA A 177 2.08 -18.94 -1.11
N LEU A 178 2.27 -17.92 -0.28
CA LEU A 178 3.37 -16.95 -0.44
C LEU A 178 4.73 -17.64 -0.34
N LYS A 179 4.94 -18.47 0.69
CA LYS A 179 6.18 -19.21 0.90
C LYS A 179 6.47 -20.19 -0.24
N ASP A 180 5.46 -20.95 -0.65
CA ASP A 180 5.59 -21.96 -1.71
C ASP A 180 5.87 -21.32 -3.08
N SER A 181 5.42 -20.06 -3.25
CA SER A 181 5.71 -19.26 -4.44
C SER A 181 7.06 -18.50 -4.36
N GLY A 182 7.83 -18.65 -3.29
CA GLY A 182 9.11 -17.97 -3.09
C GLY A 182 9.02 -16.48 -2.78
N LEU A 183 7.82 -15.95 -2.47
CA LEU A 183 7.62 -14.55 -2.16
C LEU A 183 8.01 -14.23 -0.72
N VAL A 184 8.76 -13.14 -0.54
CA VAL A 184 9.02 -12.57 0.78
C VAL A 184 7.75 -11.90 1.29
N SER A 185 7.17 -12.41 2.37
CA SER A 185 5.98 -11.81 2.99
C SER A 185 6.36 -10.72 4.00
N ARG A 186 5.77 -9.53 3.86
CA ARG A 186 5.94 -8.40 4.78
C ARG A 186 4.58 -7.88 5.27
N PRO A 187 3.94 -8.59 6.21
CA PRO A 187 2.65 -8.19 6.76
C PRO A 187 2.77 -6.90 7.57
N TRP A 188 1.67 -6.16 7.63
CA TRP A 188 1.63 -4.90 8.37
C TRP A 188 1.65 -5.11 9.87
N LEU A 189 2.28 -4.16 10.56
CA LEU A 189 2.34 -4.14 12.01
C LEU A 189 0.96 -4.26 12.64
N CYS A 190 0.81 -5.25 13.50
CA CYS A 190 -0.35 -5.45 14.36
C CYS A 190 0.07 -5.49 15.82
N ARG A 191 -0.81 -5.01 16.69
CA ARG A 191 -0.66 -5.14 18.13
C ARG A 191 -1.94 -5.70 18.73
N LEU A 192 -1.82 -6.80 19.50
CA LEU A 192 -2.97 -7.52 20.06
C LEU A 192 -3.96 -7.94 18.94
N SER A 193 -3.46 -8.40 17.81
CA SER A 193 -4.26 -8.76 16.60
C SER A 193 -5.15 -7.62 16.08
N LEU A 194 -4.89 -6.37 16.49
CA LEU A 194 -5.58 -5.19 16.01
C LEU A 194 -4.69 -4.42 15.02
N PRO A 195 -5.27 -3.76 14.02
CA PRO A 195 -4.53 -2.96 13.07
C PRO A 195 -3.91 -1.75 13.77
N THR A 196 -2.69 -1.38 13.35
CA THR A 196 -1.98 -0.20 13.84
C THR A 196 -1.75 0.83 12.75
N CYS A 197 -2.31 0.62 11.58
CA CYS A 197 -2.15 1.44 10.38
C CYS A 197 -3.49 1.67 9.68
N GLY A 198 -3.53 2.67 8.81
CA GLY A 198 -4.63 2.94 7.89
C GLY A 198 -5.92 3.42 8.55
N PRO A 199 -7.07 3.20 7.90
CA PRO A 199 -8.37 3.75 8.32
C PRO A 199 -8.81 3.41 9.73
N ALA A 200 -8.29 2.33 10.30
CA ALA A 200 -8.56 1.94 11.69
C ALA A 200 -8.13 3.01 12.71
N LEU A 201 -7.15 3.85 12.36
CA LEU A 201 -6.70 4.94 13.22
C LEU A 201 -7.73 6.04 13.43
N SER A 202 -8.83 6.05 12.67
CA SER A 202 -9.96 6.95 12.91
C SER A 202 -10.73 6.61 14.19
N ILE A 203 -10.56 5.40 14.72
CA ILE A 203 -11.20 4.93 15.96
C ILE A 203 -10.26 5.24 17.13
N PRO A 204 -10.67 6.04 18.15
CA PRO A 204 -9.79 6.51 19.21
C PRO A 204 -9.03 5.42 19.95
N PHE A 205 -9.69 4.30 20.26
CA PHE A 205 -9.05 3.14 20.92
C PHE A 205 -7.97 2.51 20.02
N LEU A 206 -8.24 2.34 18.73
CA LEU A 206 -7.26 1.79 17.79
C LEU A 206 -6.10 2.76 17.55
N ALA A 207 -6.35 4.07 17.51
CA ALA A 207 -5.32 5.08 17.45
C ALA A 207 -4.40 5.05 18.69
N TRP A 208 -4.97 4.89 19.88
CA TRP A 208 -4.19 4.73 21.12
C TRP A 208 -3.34 3.44 21.09
N ASN A 209 -3.92 2.32 20.65
CA ASN A 209 -3.20 1.06 20.48
C ASN A 209 -2.04 1.18 19.48
N ALA A 210 -2.28 1.84 18.35
CA ALA A 210 -1.28 2.11 17.33
C ALA A 210 -0.13 2.98 17.87
N ARG A 211 -0.42 4.08 18.54
CA ARG A 211 0.61 4.97 19.14
C ARG A 211 1.51 4.22 20.09
N ARG A 212 0.98 3.24 20.85
CA ARG A 212 1.80 2.38 21.72
C ARG A 212 2.71 1.43 20.93
N ALA A 213 2.22 0.89 19.81
CA ALA A 213 3.06 0.08 18.93
C ALA A 213 4.19 0.91 18.32
N TRP A 214 3.86 2.09 17.80
CA TRP A 214 4.79 2.98 17.11
C TRP A 214 5.90 3.55 18.00
N LYS A 215 5.68 3.71 19.31
CA LYS A 215 6.72 4.15 20.27
C LYS A 215 7.94 3.22 20.35
N ARG A 216 7.86 2.00 19.82
CA ARG A 216 8.91 0.98 19.87
C ARG A 216 9.59 0.77 18.52
N LEU A 217 9.19 1.53 17.51
CA LEU A 217 9.80 1.42 16.19
C LEU A 217 11.22 1.98 16.21
N GLY A 218 12.09 1.29 15.49
CA GLY A 218 13.51 1.59 15.38
C GLY A 218 13.86 2.32 14.10
N PRO A 219 15.08 2.12 13.59
CA PRO A 219 15.52 2.77 12.37
C PRO A 219 14.64 2.37 11.19
N PHE A 220 14.51 3.30 10.22
CA PHE A 220 13.80 3.04 8.97
C PHE A 220 14.75 2.36 7.99
N VAL A 221 14.37 1.17 7.55
CA VAL A 221 15.22 0.27 6.76
C VAL A 221 14.48 -0.25 5.53
N ASN A 222 15.19 -0.95 4.65
CA ASN A 222 14.57 -1.65 3.53
C ASN A 222 13.76 -2.87 4.01
N PRO A 223 12.87 -3.44 3.16
CA PRO A 223 11.97 -4.53 3.59
C PRO A 223 12.69 -5.82 4.00
N TYR A 224 13.90 -6.06 3.51
CA TYR A 224 14.63 -7.29 3.85
C TYR A 224 15.24 -7.26 5.25
N GLU A 225 15.50 -6.06 5.76
CA GLU A 225 16.07 -5.82 7.10
C GLU A 225 14.98 -5.51 8.14
N ALA A 226 13.76 -5.19 7.70
CA ALA A 226 12.68 -4.78 8.58
C ALA A 226 12.07 -5.97 9.34
N GLU A 227 11.80 -5.76 10.63
CA GLU A 227 10.97 -6.65 11.44
C GLU A 227 9.48 -6.32 11.33
N ASP A 228 9.15 -5.05 11.19
CA ASP A 228 7.78 -4.55 11.09
C ASP A 228 7.59 -3.67 9.84
N THR A 229 6.38 -3.70 9.28
CA THR A 229 5.98 -2.84 8.17
C THR A 229 4.84 -1.94 8.61
N VAL A 230 4.95 -0.65 8.35
CA VAL A 230 3.87 0.30 8.59
C VAL A 230 3.46 0.98 7.29
N TYR A 231 2.17 1.28 7.17
CA TYR A 231 1.65 1.97 6.00
C TYR A 231 0.66 3.06 6.37
N TRP A 232 0.51 4.02 5.47
CA TRP A 232 -0.59 4.98 5.44
C TRP A 232 -0.92 5.34 4.00
N GLN A 233 -2.01 6.06 3.81
CA GLN A 233 -2.38 6.53 2.48
C GLN A 233 -1.85 7.95 2.25
N LEU A 234 -1.37 8.23 1.04
CA LEU A 234 -0.94 9.58 0.66
C LEU A 234 -2.05 10.61 0.93
N LEU A 235 -3.30 10.26 0.65
CA LEU A 235 -4.48 11.09 0.96
C LEU A 235 -4.57 11.56 2.41
N ASP A 236 -3.96 10.83 3.35
CA ASP A 236 -4.01 11.19 4.78
C ASP A 236 -3.26 12.48 5.08
N HIS A 237 -2.30 12.88 4.22
CA HIS A 237 -1.61 14.17 4.32
C HIS A 237 -2.51 15.37 4.00
N GLY A 238 -3.55 15.21 3.18
CA GLY A 238 -4.54 16.24 2.86
C GLY A 238 -5.66 16.39 3.90
N ARG A 239 -5.68 15.58 4.95
CA ARG A 239 -6.74 15.61 5.97
C ARG A 239 -6.44 16.64 7.05
N LYS A 240 -7.46 17.46 7.40
CA LYS A 240 -7.35 18.47 8.45
C LYS A 240 -7.18 17.89 9.86
N LYS A 241 -7.62 16.63 10.09
CA LYS A 241 -7.49 15.93 11.38
C LYS A 241 -6.56 14.76 11.21
N GLY A 242 -5.42 14.75 11.91
CA GLY A 242 -4.34 13.78 11.82
C GLY A 242 -4.63 12.39 12.42
N LEU A 243 -5.90 11.99 12.55
CA LEU A 243 -6.26 10.68 13.13
C LEU A 243 -5.79 9.48 12.29
N TRP A 244 -5.56 9.71 11.00
CA TRP A 244 -5.13 8.68 10.04
C TRP A 244 -3.62 8.69 9.79
N LYS A 245 -2.95 9.77 10.19
CA LYS A 245 -1.50 9.88 10.01
C LYS A 245 -0.79 9.00 11.03
N PRO A 246 0.31 8.37 10.64
CA PRO A 246 1.18 7.71 11.60
C PRO A 246 1.63 8.68 12.69
N PRO A 247 1.88 8.22 13.92
CA PRO A 247 2.36 9.07 15.00
C PRO A 247 3.63 9.89 14.67
N LEU A 248 4.47 9.40 13.77
CA LEU A 248 5.65 10.11 13.23
C LEU A 248 5.34 11.44 12.55
N MET A 249 4.09 11.67 12.16
CA MET A 249 3.66 12.84 11.39
C MET A 249 2.89 13.85 12.24
N LEU A 250 2.75 13.61 13.53
CA LEU A 250 1.90 14.39 14.43
C LEU A 250 2.68 15.42 15.25
N ASP A 251 4.00 15.49 15.07
CA ASP A 251 4.90 16.44 15.75
C ASP A 251 5.08 17.73 14.94
#